data_d789d146e4da6a190a09a560f7b8d5d8
#
_entry.id   d789d146e4da6a190a09a560f7b8d5d8
#
_cell.length_a   1.000
_cell.length_b   1.000
_cell.length_c   1.000
_cell.angle_alpha   90.00
_cell.angle_beta   90.00
_cell.angle_gamma   90.00
#
_symmetry.space_group_name_H-M   'P 1'
#
loop_
_entity.id
_entity.type
_entity.pdbx_description
1 polymer ?
#
loop_
_entity_poly.entity_id
_entity_poly.type
_entity_poly.pdbx_seq_one_letter_code
_entity_poly.pdbx_strand_id
1 'polypeptide(L)'
;MIKLIKISIITFLILGFLNTSYSKENFFDEGLRLFQEKKYEDAKFLLERSIVFNPKHAKSYLYLAKIYKEEKDQKNEEKNLEATLLIDPSNEDAILMLMEIGIEKTNYSKVKELSERFTKVSKKLCNENKKILKD
;
A
#
# COMPACT_ATOMS: atom_id res chain seq x y z
N MET A 1 -26.21 -17.54 -46.84
CA MET A 1 -25.08 -18.04 -46.03
C MET A 1 -24.03 -17.01 -45.69
N ILE A 2 -23.49 -16.22 -46.64
CA ILE A 2 -22.41 -15.26 -46.40
C ILE A 2 -22.78 -14.11 -45.42
N LYS A 3 -24.04 -13.65 -45.40
CA LYS A 3 -24.52 -12.62 -44.47
C LYS A 3 -24.58 -13.10 -43.01
N LEU A 4 -24.97 -14.37 -42.76
CA LEU A 4 -25.01 -14.96 -41.42
C LEU A 4 -23.63 -15.18 -40.85
N ILE A 5 -22.64 -15.56 -41.68
CA ILE A 5 -21.22 -15.72 -41.27
C ILE A 5 -20.60 -14.37 -40.86
N LYS A 6 -20.89 -13.29 -41.60
CA LYS A 6 -20.41 -11.95 -41.28
C LYS A 6 -20.97 -11.44 -39.94
N ILE A 7 -22.25 -11.68 -39.65
CA ILE A 7 -22.89 -11.29 -38.39
C ILE A 7 -22.28 -12.09 -37.22
N SER A 8 -22.02 -13.40 -37.39
CA SER A 8 -21.38 -14.23 -36.36
C SER A 8 -19.96 -13.78 -36.03
N ILE A 9 -19.16 -13.37 -37.00
CA ILE A 9 -17.80 -12.86 -36.80
C ILE A 9 -17.79 -11.53 -36.06
N ILE A 10 -18.75 -10.64 -36.39
CA ILE A 10 -18.86 -9.33 -35.73
C ILE A 10 -19.27 -9.47 -34.27
N THR A 11 -20.22 -10.38 -33.98
CA THR A 11 -20.63 -10.65 -32.58
C THR A 11 -19.52 -11.29 -31.76
N PHE A 12 -18.70 -12.15 -32.35
CA PHE A 12 -17.55 -12.76 -31.66
C PHE A 12 -16.43 -11.73 -31.38
N LEU A 13 -16.19 -10.78 -32.28
CA LEU A 13 -15.27 -9.65 -32.09
C LEU A 13 -15.75 -8.70 -30.97
N ILE A 14 -17.04 -8.39 -30.90
CA ILE A 14 -17.59 -7.50 -29.88
C ILE A 14 -17.52 -8.15 -28.49
N LEU A 15 -17.80 -9.45 -28.37
CA LEU A 15 -17.70 -10.21 -27.11
C LEU A 15 -16.24 -10.34 -26.60
N GLY A 16 -15.25 -10.33 -27.51
CA GLY A 16 -13.82 -10.36 -27.16
C GLY A 16 -13.29 -9.07 -26.51
N PHE A 17 -13.91 -7.93 -26.77
CA PHE A 17 -13.51 -6.63 -26.20
C PHE A 17 -14.09 -6.33 -24.81
N LEU A 18 -15.03 -7.11 -24.31
CA LEU A 18 -15.70 -6.86 -23.03
C LEU A 18 -14.95 -7.37 -21.79
N ASN A 19 -13.83 -8.08 -21.97
CA ASN A 19 -13.10 -8.72 -20.87
C ASN A 19 -11.82 -8.03 -20.41
N THR A 20 -11.54 -6.78 -20.82
CA THR A 20 -10.34 -6.05 -20.37
C THR A 20 -10.64 -4.87 -19.45
N SER A 21 -11.64 -5.01 -18.59
CA SER A 21 -11.73 -4.14 -17.42
C SER A 21 -10.89 -4.74 -16.29
N TYR A 22 -9.58 -4.75 -16.43
CA TYR A 22 -8.66 -5.00 -15.33
C TYR A 22 -8.75 -3.79 -14.40
N SER A 23 -9.55 -3.94 -13.36
CA SER A 23 -9.78 -2.90 -12.36
C SER A 23 -8.45 -2.48 -11.73
N LYS A 24 -8.19 -1.19 -11.75
CA LYS A 24 -7.03 -0.52 -11.16
C LYS A 24 -6.88 -0.76 -9.64
N GLU A 25 -7.95 -1.24 -9.01
CA GLU A 25 -8.03 -1.53 -7.56
C GLU A 25 -7.44 -2.89 -7.17
N ASN A 26 -7.23 -3.79 -8.13
CA ASN A 26 -6.95 -5.20 -7.81
C ASN A 26 -5.49 -5.49 -7.41
N PHE A 27 -4.51 -4.66 -7.81
CA PHE A 27 -3.09 -4.96 -7.53
C PHE A 27 -2.74 -4.86 -6.05
N PHE A 28 -3.27 -3.87 -5.33
CA PHE A 28 -3.02 -3.73 -3.91
C PHE A 28 -3.67 -4.86 -3.11
N ASP A 29 -4.95 -5.14 -3.36
CA ASP A 29 -5.70 -6.15 -2.60
C ASP A 29 -5.12 -7.55 -2.82
N GLU A 30 -4.74 -7.88 -4.05
CA GLU A 30 -4.08 -9.14 -4.36
C GLU A 30 -2.67 -9.21 -3.77
N GLY A 31 -1.90 -8.12 -3.84
CA GLY A 31 -0.59 -8.01 -3.17
C GLY A 31 -0.69 -8.17 -1.66
N LEU A 32 -1.73 -7.59 -1.05
CA LEU A 32 -2.01 -7.75 0.38
C LEU A 32 -2.34 -9.21 0.74
N ARG A 33 -3.16 -9.88 -0.08
CA ARG A 33 -3.48 -11.30 0.11
C ARG A 33 -2.22 -12.17 0.07
N LEU A 34 -1.36 -11.94 -0.93
CA LEU A 34 -0.10 -12.67 -1.07
C LEU A 34 0.87 -12.38 0.09
N PHE A 35 0.89 -11.14 0.59
CA PHE A 35 1.65 -10.79 1.80
C PHE A 35 1.17 -11.60 3.01
N GLN A 36 -0.15 -11.72 3.21
CA GLN A 36 -0.73 -12.52 4.29
C GLN A 36 -0.39 -14.02 4.15
N GLU A 37 -0.27 -14.51 2.92
CA GLU A 37 0.19 -15.86 2.59
C GLU A 37 1.71 -16.04 2.68
N LYS A 38 2.46 -14.99 3.07
CA LYS A 38 3.94 -14.95 3.11
C LYS A 38 4.63 -15.21 1.76
N LYS A 39 3.92 -14.99 0.67
CA LYS A 39 4.45 -15.03 -0.70
C LYS A 39 5.06 -13.67 -1.05
N TYR A 40 6.15 -13.32 -0.40
CA TYR A 40 6.68 -11.95 -0.39
C TYR A 40 7.14 -11.47 -1.77
N GLU A 41 7.77 -12.30 -2.59
CA GLU A 41 8.21 -11.93 -3.94
C GLU A 41 7.03 -11.55 -4.85
N ASP A 42 5.97 -12.39 -4.87
CA ASP A 42 4.77 -12.12 -5.65
C ASP A 42 4.01 -10.90 -5.12
N ALA A 43 3.93 -10.76 -3.78
CA ALA A 43 3.32 -9.61 -3.14
C ALA A 43 4.06 -8.32 -3.50
N LYS A 44 5.39 -8.32 -3.46
CA LYS A 44 6.25 -7.19 -3.82
C LYS A 44 5.98 -6.72 -5.24
N PHE A 45 5.97 -7.66 -6.20
CA PHE A 45 5.67 -7.37 -7.60
C PHE A 45 4.32 -6.66 -7.78
N LEU A 46 3.25 -7.13 -7.11
CA LEU A 46 1.93 -6.53 -7.23
C LEU A 46 1.82 -5.19 -6.50
N LEU A 47 2.47 -5.04 -5.35
CA LEU A 47 2.50 -3.77 -4.62
C LEU A 47 3.26 -2.69 -5.41
N GLU A 48 4.37 -3.04 -6.07
CA GLU A 48 5.10 -2.15 -6.97
C GLU A 48 4.23 -1.73 -8.17
N ARG A 49 3.49 -2.67 -8.76
CA ARG A 49 2.50 -2.33 -9.81
C ARG A 49 1.41 -1.40 -9.29
N SER A 50 0.91 -1.63 -8.07
CA SER A 50 -0.05 -0.73 -7.44
C SER A 50 0.49 0.71 -7.35
N ILE A 51 1.76 0.89 -7.02
CA ILE A 51 2.42 2.20 -6.97
C ILE A 51 2.54 2.82 -8.36
N VAL A 52 2.87 2.05 -9.39
CA VAL A 52 2.95 2.56 -10.78
C VAL A 52 1.61 3.14 -11.23
N PHE A 53 0.50 2.49 -10.90
CA PHE A 53 -0.84 2.97 -11.24
C PHE A 53 -1.38 4.04 -10.29
N ASN A 54 -0.98 4.02 -9.03
CA ASN A 54 -1.37 5.00 -8.02
C ASN A 54 -0.18 5.37 -7.13
N PRO A 55 0.68 6.32 -7.56
CA PRO A 55 1.87 6.73 -6.81
C PRO A 55 1.58 7.36 -5.43
N LYS A 56 0.33 7.72 -5.15
CA LYS A 56 -0.10 8.27 -3.86
C LYS A 56 -0.80 7.25 -2.97
N HIS A 57 -0.67 5.96 -3.24
CA HIS A 57 -1.24 4.91 -2.42
C HIS A 57 -0.30 4.52 -1.27
N ALA A 58 -0.40 5.23 -0.15
CA ALA A 58 0.47 5.06 1.02
C ALA A 58 0.56 3.62 1.52
N LYS A 59 -0.56 2.87 1.49
CA LYS A 59 -0.59 1.47 1.94
C LYS A 59 0.33 0.55 1.13
N SER A 60 0.49 0.78 -0.19
CA SER A 60 1.40 -0.04 -1.01
C SER A 60 2.85 0.12 -0.55
N TYR A 61 3.29 1.33 -0.26
CA TYR A 61 4.62 1.59 0.30
C TYR A 61 4.78 0.97 1.69
N LEU A 62 3.76 1.09 2.56
CA LEU A 62 3.80 0.49 3.89
C LEU A 62 3.98 -1.03 3.83
N TYR A 63 3.24 -1.73 2.96
CA TYR A 63 3.38 -3.18 2.84
C TYR A 63 4.66 -3.60 2.15
N LEU A 64 5.21 -2.80 1.21
CA LEU A 64 6.58 -3.01 0.72
C LEU A 64 7.61 -2.88 1.84
N ALA A 65 7.48 -1.87 2.70
CA ALA A 65 8.37 -1.73 3.85
C ALA A 65 8.29 -2.95 4.78
N LYS A 66 7.09 -3.46 5.05
CA LYS A 66 6.90 -4.68 5.85
C LYS A 66 7.55 -5.91 5.21
N ILE A 67 7.52 -6.03 3.88
CA ILE A 67 8.23 -7.10 3.15
C ILE A 67 9.74 -6.94 3.32
N TYR A 68 10.29 -5.73 3.10
CA TYR A 68 11.72 -5.48 3.25
C TYR A 68 12.23 -5.70 4.68
N LYS A 69 11.38 -5.49 5.71
CA LYS A 69 11.68 -5.88 7.10
C LYS A 69 11.87 -7.39 7.23
N GLU A 70 10.99 -8.20 6.64
CA GLU A 70 11.12 -9.67 6.63
C GLU A 70 12.36 -10.12 5.85
N GLU A 71 12.72 -9.42 4.78
CA GLU A 71 13.94 -9.66 3.98
C GLU A 71 15.21 -9.13 4.66
N LYS A 72 15.10 -8.42 5.79
CA LYS A 72 16.19 -7.73 6.52
C LYS A 72 16.91 -6.68 5.68
N ASP A 73 16.22 -6.10 4.69
CA ASP A 73 16.70 -4.97 3.89
C ASP A 73 16.24 -3.65 4.51
N GLN A 74 16.92 -3.26 5.60
CA GLN A 74 16.59 -2.05 6.36
C GLN A 74 16.64 -0.78 5.50
N LYS A 75 17.49 -0.74 4.46
CA LYS A 75 17.60 0.43 3.59
C LYS A 75 16.32 0.65 2.78
N ASN A 76 15.78 -0.40 2.16
CA ASN A 76 14.54 -0.31 1.39
C ASN A 76 13.31 -0.24 2.30
N GLU A 77 13.35 -0.85 3.50
CA GLU A 77 12.34 -0.67 4.54
C GLU A 77 12.20 0.82 4.89
N GLU A 78 13.28 1.47 5.33
CA GLU A 78 13.27 2.90 5.72
C GLU A 78 12.78 3.80 4.58
N LYS A 79 13.28 3.58 3.36
CA LYS A 79 12.86 4.33 2.16
C LYS A 79 11.35 4.26 1.92
N ASN A 80 10.76 3.08 2.04
CA ASN A 80 9.33 2.89 1.80
C ASN A 80 8.47 3.43 2.96
N LEU A 81 8.96 3.38 4.20
CA LEU A 81 8.31 4.02 5.34
C LEU A 81 8.31 5.55 5.21
N GLU A 82 9.41 6.14 4.76
CA GLU A 82 9.47 7.58 4.51
C GLU A 82 8.51 8.00 3.39
N ALA A 83 8.41 7.21 2.30
CA ALA A 83 7.42 7.43 1.25
C ALA A 83 5.98 7.31 1.79
N THR A 84 5.72 6.36 2.68
CA THR A 84 4.42 6.24 3.36
C THR A 84 4.09 7.51 4.12
N LEU A 85 5.00 8.04 4.93
CA LEU A 85 4.78 9.25 5.73
C LEU A 85 4.74 10.55 4.92
N LEU A 86 5.34 10.55 3.72
CA LEU A 86 5.22 11.68 2.79
C LEU A 86 3.79 11.79 2.24
N ILE A 87 3.12 10.66 2.02
CA ILE A 87 1.76 10.58 1.46
C ILE A 87 0.71 10.62 2.57
N ASP A 88 0.90 9.85 3.63
CA ASP A 88 0.07 9.79 4.83
C ASP A 88 0.89 10.12 6.07
N PRO A 89 0.98 11.42 6.42
CA PRO A 89 1.74 11.87 7.58
C PRO A 89 1.24 11.34 8.93
N SER A 90 0.05 10.76 8.97
CA SER A 90 -0.59 10.25 10.19
C SER A 90 -0.53 8.73 10.33
N ASN A 91 0.21 8.05 9.45
CA ASN A 91 0.32 6.60 9.46
C ASN A 91 1.09 6.11 10.70
N GLU A 92 0.36 5.59 11.68
CA GLU A 92 0.94 5.14 12.97
C GLU A 92 1.94 3.99 12.79
N ASP A 93 1.61 3.00 11.95
CA ASP A 93 2.50 1.86 11.67
C ASP A 93 3.86 2.35 11.15
N ALA A 94 3.83 3.26 10.16
CA ALA A 94 5.06 3.78 9.57
C ALA A 94 5.88 4.61 10.57
N ILE A 95 5.22 5.40 11.44
CA ILE A 95 5.90 6.14 12.50
C ILE A 95 6.60 5.18 13.46
N LEU A 96 5.89 4.16 13.93
CA LEU A 96 6.45 3.18 14.89
C LEU A 96 7.61 2.40 14.30
N MET A 97 7.49 1.92 13.06
CA MET A 97 8.57 1.18 12.39
C MET A 97 9.81 2.06 12.16
N LEU A 98 9.64 3.34 11.79
CA LEU A 98 10.77 4.26 11.69
C LEU A 98 11.41 4.59 13.05
N MET A 99 10.63 4.59 14.14
CA MET A 99 11.19 4.74 15.49
C MET A 99 12.04 3.51 15.85
N GLU A 100 11.61 2.28 15.55
CA GLU A 100 12.39 1.06 15.73
C GLU A 100 13.74 1.17 15.01
N ILE A 101 13.75 1.52 13.73
CA ILE A 101 14.97 1.74 12.95
C ILE A 101 15.85 2.83 13.57
N GLY A 102 15.24 3.93 14.05
CA GLY A 102 15.94 5.02 14.71
C GLY A 102 16.65 4.57 15.99
N ILE A 103 16.02 3.70 16.77
CA ILE A 103 16.61 3.10 17.99
C ILE A 103 17.79 2.20 17.61
N GLU A 104 17.62 1.32 16.65
CA GLU A 104 18.69 0.41 16.17
C GLU A 104 19.91 1.19 15.66
N LYS A 105 19.68 2.30 14.97
CA LYS A 105 20.73 3.21 14.46
C LYS A 105 21.25 4.20 15.51
N THR A 106 20.78 4.13 16.76
CA THR A 106 21.10 5.11 17.82
C THR A 106 20.82 6.56 17.47
N ASN A 107 19.88 6.79 16.54
CA ASN A 107 19.46 8.11 16.10
C ASN A 107 18.33 8.67 16.99
N TYR A 108 18.69 8.99 18.24
CA TYR A 108 17.74 9.45 19.25
C TYR A 108 17.02 10.77 18.87
N SER A 109 17.65 11.62 18.04
CA SER A 109 17.01 12.84 17.55
C SER A 109 15.80 12.53 16.67
N LYS A 110 15.96 11.60 15.71
CA LYS A 110 14.84 11.14 14.84
C LYS A 110 13.76 10.43 15.65
N VAL A 111 14.15 9.60 16.63
CA VAL A 111 13.21 8.92 17.53
C VAL A 111 12.36 9.92 18.32
N LYS A 112 12.97 10.97 18.86
CA LYS A 112 12.25 12.02 19.60
C LYS A 112 11.24 12.74 18.70
N GLU A 113 11.65 13.17 17.50
CA GLU A 113 10.77 13.82 16.52
C GLU A 113 9.57 12.94 16.19
N LEU A 114 9.80 11.67 15.87
CA LEU A 114 8.75 10.70 15.53
C LEU A 114 7.81 10.42 16.72
N SER A 115 8.34 10.37 17.95
CA SER A 115 7.54 10.20 19.18
C SER A 115 6.61 11.40 19.42
N GLU A 116 7.08 12.61 19.20
CA GLU A 116 6.24 13.82 19.29
C GLU A 116 5.13 13.80 18.22
N ARG A 117 5.48 13.39 17.00
CA ARG A 117 4.53 13.22 15.90
C ARG A 117 3.48 12.16 16.23
N PHE A 118 3.89 10.98 16.70
CA PHE A 118 2.98 9.90 17.11
C PHE A 118 1.98 10.38 18.18
N THR A 119 2.47 11.09 19.19
CA THR A 119 1.61 11.62 20.26
C THR A 119 0.54 12.59 19.73
N LYS A 120 0.86 13.41 18.73
CA LYS A 120 -0.09 14.34 18.10
C LYS A 120 -1.15 13.59 17.30
N VAL A 121 -0.75 12.58 16.52
CA VAL A 121 -1.63 11.75 15.70
C VAL A 121 -2.58 10.97 16.58
N SER A 122 -2.09 10.26 17.57
CA SER A 122 -2.87 9.46 18.51
C SER A 122 -3.91 10.29 19.30
N LYS A 123 -3.55 11.49 19.76
CA LYS A 123 -4.49 12.41 20.40
C LYS A 123 -5.62 12.85 19.47
N LYS A 124 -5.30 13.14 18.21
CA LYS A 124 -6.29 13.52 17.20
C LYS A 124 -7.28 12.39 16.96
N LEU A 125 -6.82 11.17 16.72
CA LEU A 125 -7.65 9.99 16.49
C LEU A 125 -8.53 9.68 17.71
N CYS A 126 -7.99 9.78 18.93
CA CYS A 126 -8.76 9.58 20.15
C CYS A 126 -9.90 10.62 20.30
N ASN A 127 -9.67 11.87 19.92
CA ASN A 127 -10.69 12.92 19.98
C ASN A 127 -11.77 12.74 18.88
N GLU A 128 -11.39 12.30 17.68
CA GLU A 128 -12.34 12.01 16.61
C GLU A 128 -13.25 10.83 16.99
N ASN A 129 -12.68 9.74 17.53
CA ASN A 129 -13.47 8.61 18.01
C ASN A 129 -14.47 8.99 19.14
N LYS A 130 -14.08 9.89 20.05
CA LYS A 130 -14.99 10.38 21.11
C LYS A 130 -16.16 11.20 20.56
N LYS A 131 -16.01 11.85 19.41
CA LYS A 131 -17.12 12.57 18.75
C LYS A 131 -18.11 11.60 18.13
N ILE A 132 -17.62 10.60 17.41
CA ILE A 132 -18.45 9.57 16.74
C ILE A 132 -19.30 8.78 17.75
N LEU A 133 -18.78 8.54 18.97
CA LEU A 133 -19.50 7.80 20.02
C LEU A 133 -20.53 8.65 20.77
N LYS A 134 -20.65 9.96 20.51
CA LYS A 134 -21.60 10.88 21.13
C LYS A 134 -22.80 11.24 20.25
N ASP A 135 -22.70 10.93 18.95
CA ASP A 135 -23.77 11.05 17.96
C ASP A 135 -24.53 9.72 17.81
#